data_01329060d40d2b7635b34de9d76f01d7
#
_entry.id   01329060d40d2b7635b34de9d76f01d7
#
_cell.length_a   1.000
_cell.length_b   1.000
_cell.length_c   1.000
_cell.angle_alpha   90.00
_cell.angle_beta   90.00
_cell.angle_gamma   90.00
#
_symmetry.space_group_name_H-M   'P 1'
#
loop_
_entity.id
_entity.type
_entity.pdbx_description
1 polymer ?
#
loop_
_entity_poly.entity_id
_entity_poly.type
_entity_poly.pdbx_seq_one_letter_code
_entity_poly.pdbx_strand_id
1 'polypeptide(L)'
;MTTLRIPAMSPSGPVSVYRWRVNFDAYAHRAVDLVNAPLGGLDDLKVLLRDESWMREEAAERDIATFRRAQKKLREVFELGAGHRDMDAVTALNALLELHPMQPRISGHDAADWHMHVTSRGASVAAEYLAGAVWGLAVWLCEYGSARFGVCADERCGNVYLDTSSNCCRPTWTGRAS
;
A
#
# COMPACT_ATOMS: atom_id res chain seq x y z
N MET A 1 0.71 -24.77 -17.27
CA MET A 1 0.64 -23.47 -16.55
C MET A 1 0.00 -22.46 -17.48
N THR A 2 -1.29 -22.16 -17.28
CA THR A 2 -2.04 -21.26 -18.16
C THR A 2 -1.89 -19.84 -17.63
N THR A 3 -1.13 -19.02 -18.35
CA THR A 3 -0.92 -17.62 -18.02
C THR A 3 -2.17 -16.84 -18.41
N LEU A 4 -2.94 -16.40 -17.45
CA LEU A 4 -4.08 -15.50 -17.68
C LEU A 4 -3.54 -14.11 -18.05
N ARG A 5 -3.53 -13.77 -19.34
CA ARG A 5 -3.24 -12.40 -19.79
C ARG A 5 -4.50 -11.56 -19.59
N ILE A 6 -4.43 -10.58 -18.71
CA ILE A 6 -5.46 -9.53 -18.60
C ILE A 6 -5.25 -8.58 -19.78
N PRO A 7 -6.24 -8.38 -20.68
CA PRO A 7 -6.08 -7.44 -21.79
C PRO A 7 -6.00 -6.00 -21.28
N ALA A 8 -5.09 -5.21 -21.85
CA ALA A 8 -5.00 -3.78 -21.62
C ALA A 8 -6.32 -3.12 -22.07
N MET A 9 -7.09 -2.57 -21.14
CA MET A 9 -8.32 -1.85 -21.43
C MET A 9 -8.04 -0.35 -21.63
N SER A 10 -8.35 0.16 -22.83
CA SER A 10 -8.33 1.59 -23.14
C SER A 10 -9.39 2.35 -22.33
N PRO A 11 -9.09 3.57 -21.83
CA PRO A 11 -9.98 4.33 -20.96
C PRO A 11 -10.97 5.21 -21.75
N SER A 12 -11.88 4.62 -22.52
CA SER A 12 -12.94 5.38 -23.22
C SER A 12 -14.30 4.72 -23.04
N GLY A 13 -14.91 4.88 -21.87
CA GLY A 13 -16.27 4.49 -21.59
C GLY A 13 -16.91 5.38 -20.50
N PRO A 14 -18.25 5.51 -20.45
CA PRO A 14 -18.91 6.45 -19.55
C PRO A 14 -18.64 6.13 -18.07
N VAL A 15 -18.45 7.17 -17.28
CA VAL A 15 -18.01 7.20 -15.87
C VAL A 15 -18.81 6.35 -14.89
N SER A 16 -19.96 5.79 -15.31
CA SER A 16 -20.89 5.05 -14.44
C SER A 16 -20.50 3.58 -14.15
N VAL A 17 -19.56 2.99 -14.90
CA VAL A 17 -19.25 1.54 -14.80
C VAL A 17 -18.18 1.21 -13.78
N TYR A 18 -17.52 2.21 -13.18
CA TYR A 18 -16.30 2.02 -12.39
C TYR A 18 -16.46 2.18 -10.87
N ARG A 19 -17.67 2.23 -10.34
CA ARG A 19 -17.94 2.52 -8.92
C ARG A 19 -17.45 1.43 -7.93
N TRP A 20 -17.03 0.27 -8.43
CA TRP A 20 -16.57 -0.87 -7.61
C TRP A 20 -15.16 -1.35 -7.95
N ARG A 21 -14.38 -0.55 -8.67
CA ARG A 21 -12.95 -0.85 -8.83
C ARG A 21 -12.28 -0.74 -7.47
N VAL A 22 -11.65 -1.82 -7.06
CA VAL A 22 -10.65 -1.75 -5.99
C VAL A 22 -9.62 -0.71 -6.42
N ASN A 23 -9.46 0.35 -5.63
CA ASN A 23 -8.51 1.41 -5.94
C ASN A 23 -7.09 0.94 -5.56
N PHE A 24 -6.45 0.18 -6.44
CA PHE A 24 -5.11 -0.34 -6.22
C PHE A 24 -4.06 0.76 -6.06
N ASP A 25 -4.28 1.91 -6.68
CA ASP A 25 -3.40 3.07 -6.51
C ASP A 25 -3.44 3.57 -5.05
N ALA A 26 -4.63 3.66 -4.47
CA ALA A 26 -4.76 4.01 -3.05
C ALA A 26 -4.09 2.97 -2.14
N TYR A 27 -4.19 1.70 -2.46
CA TYR A 27 -3.51 0.64 -1.73
C TYR A 27 -1.98 0.70 -1.89
N ALA A 28 -1.46 1.02 -3.08
CA ALA A 28 -0.04 1.24 -3.29
C ALA A 28 0.48 2.44 -2.47
N HIS A 29 -0.30 3.52 -2.39
CA HIS A 29 0.04 4.68 -1.57
C HIS A 29 0.04 4.37 -0.06
N ARG A 30 -0.76 3.40 0.42
CA ARG A 30 -0.63 2.92 1.81
C ARG A 30 0.76 2.36 2.12
N ALA A 31 1.41 1.72 1.15
CA ALA A 31 2.80 1.26 1.33
C ALA A 31 3.76 2.45 1.48
N VAL A 32 3.59 3.51 0.70
CA VAL A 32 4.35 4.76 0.82
C VAL A 32 4.12 5.41 2.18
N ASP A 33 2.86 5.56 2.57
CA ASP A 33 2.49 6.18 3.85
C ASP A 33 3.09 5.42 5.03
N LEU A 34 3.02 4.08 4.99
CA LEU A 34 3.62 3.25 6.02
C LEU A 34 5.13 3.41 6.09
N VAL A 35 5.83 3.39 4.94
CA VAL A 35 7.29 3.52 4.92
C VAL A 35 7.74 4.87 5.45
N ASN A 36 6.98 5.92 5.22
CA ASN A 36 7.30 7.28 5.63
C ASN A 36 6.77 7.65 7.03
N ALA A 37 5.93 6.81 7.64
CA ALA A 37 5.35 7.10 8.95
C ALA A 37 6.39 7.01 10.09
N PRO A 38 6.31 7.89 11.12
CA PRO A 38 7.22 7.87 12.27
C PRO A 38 6.78 6.80 13.24
N LEU A 39 6.45 5.69 13.14
CA LEU A 39 5.89 4.66 14.02
C LEU A 39 6.57 4.59 15.41
N GLY A 40 6.60 5.68 16.15
CA GLY A 40 7.16 5.74 17.51
C GLY A 40 6.28 5.07 18.58
N GLY A 41 4.95 5.10 18.38
CA GLY A 41 3.97 4.57 19.33
C GLY A 41 2.58 4.43 18.71
N LEU A 42 1.59 4.16 19.58
CA LEU A 42 0.19 3.97 19.16
C LEU A 42 -0.42 5.21 18.51
N ASP A 43 -0.06 6.40 18.99
CA ASP A 43 -0.57 7.65 18.43
C ASP A 43 -0.12 7.83 16.98
N ASP A 44 1.15 7.53 16.67
CA ASP A 44 1.66 7.56 15.29
C ASP A 44 0.95 6.52 14.41
N LEU A 45 0.69 5.32 14.94
CA LEU A 45 -0.08 4.30 14.23
C LEU A 45 -1.51 4.79 13.94
N LYS A 46 -2.18 5.43 14.89
CA LYS A 46 -3.51 6.00 14.69
C LYS A 46 -3.52 7.15 13.67
N VAL A 47 -2.43 7.92 13.60
CA VAL A 47 -2.25 8.94 12.57
C VAL A 47 -2.09 8.30 11.19
N LEU A 48 -1.31 7.22 11.06
CA LEU A 48 -1.21 6.45 9.81
C LEU A 48 -2.58 5.92 9.36
N LEU A 49 -3.42 5.48 10.30
CA LEU A 49 -4.75 4.89 10.05
C LEU A 49 -5.89 5.92 10.02
N ARG A 50 -5.60 7.22 9.91
CA ARG A 50 -6.60 8.31 10.05
C ARG A 50 -7.81 8.19 9.10
N ASP A 51 -7.56 7.67 7.89
CA ASP A 51 -8.59 7.55 6.84
C ASP A 51 -9.35 6.21 6.91
N GLU A 52 -8.97 5.32 7.85
CA GLU A 52 -9.55 4.01 8.07
C GLU A 52 -10.15 3.94 9.49
N SER A 53 -11.36 4.45 9.67
CA SER A 53 -11.96 4.67 10.98
C SER A 53 -11.94 3.43 11.89
N TRP A 54 -12.39 2.29 11.38
CA TRP A 54 -12.43 1.06 12.17
C TRP A 54 -11.04 0.53 12.54
N MET A 55 -10.05 0.62 11.62
CA MET A 55 -8.67 0.22 11.92
C MET A 55 -8.06 1.10 13.00
N ARG A 56 -8.32 2.42 12.93
CA ARG A 56 -7.85 3.38 13.92
C ARG A 56 -8.43 3.11 15.31
N GLU A 57 -9.71 2.71 15.37
CA GLU A 57 -10.40 2.39 16.62
C GLU A 57 -9.89 1.10 17.25
N GLU A 58 -9.63 0.07 16.42
CA GLU A 58 -9.16 -1.24 16.88
C GLU A 58 -7.65 -1.35 17.04
N ALA A 59 -6.87 -0.38 16.53
CA ALA A 59 -5.41 -0.37 16.63
C ALA A 59 -4.93 -0.40 18.07
N ALA A 60 -3.95 -1.22 18.36
CA ALA A 60 -3.38 -1.42 19.70
C ALA A 60 -1.84 -1.52 19.65
N GLU A 61 -1.19 -1.36 20.80
CA GLU A 61 0.28 -1.46 20.96
C GLU A 61 0.87 -2.74 20.35
N ARG A 62 0.14 -3.85 20.43
CA ARG A 62 0.55 -5.14 19.86
C ARG A 62 0.76 -5.11 18.35
N ASP A 63 0.12 -4.17 17.63
CA ASP A 63 0.20 -4.05 16.17
C ASP A 63 1.49 -3.37 15.73
N ILE A 64 2.06 -2.47 16.55
CA ILE A 64 3.20 -1.62 16.22
C ILE A 64 4.41 -2.45 15.76
N ALA A 65 4.73 -3.53 16.45
CA ALA A 65 5.87 -4.37 16.10
C ALA A 65 5.71 -5.00 14.70
N THR A 66 4.49 -5.35 14.31
CA THR A 66 4.19 -5.90 12.99
C THR A 66 4.30 -4.83 11.91
N PHE A 67 3.74 -3.65 12.14
CA PHE A 67 3.88 -2.51 11.24
C PHE A 67 5.35 -2.10 11.03
N ARG A 68 6.15 -2.01 12.10
CA ARG A 68 7.59 -1.68 12.01
C ARG A 68 8.38 -2.73 11.22
N ARG A 69 8.08 -4.02 11.36
CA ARG A 69 8.73 -5.08 10.55
C ARG A 69 8.37 -4.94 9.08
N ALA A 70 7.10 -4.72 8.77
CA ALA A 70 6.66 -4.52 7.39
C ALA A 70 7.23 -3.24 6.79
N GLN A 71 7.28 -2.15 7.56
CA GLN A 71 7.89 -0.87 7.16
C GLN A 71 9.33 -1.05 6.66
N LYS A 72 10.16 -1.79 7.41
CA LYS A 72 11.55 -2.06 7.02
C LYS A 72 11.64 -2.86 5.72
N LYS A 73 10.82 -3.89 5.58
CA LYS A 73 10.80 -4.74 4.37
C LYS A 73 10.27 -4.00 3.13
N LEU A 74 9.24 -3.17 3.32
CA LEU A 74 8.72 -2.32 2.23
C LEU A 74 9.75 -1.27 1.81
N ARG A 75 10.46 -0.65 2.76
CA ARG A 75 11.55 0.28 2.46
C ARG A 75 12.61 -0.37 1.57
N GLU A 76 13.03 -1.60 1.89
CA GLU A 76 13.97 -2.37 1.08
C GLU A 76 13.47 -2.53 -0.37
N VAL A 77 12.18 -2.81 -0.59
CA VAL A 77 11.60 -2.90 -1.93
C VAL A 77 11.75 -1.58 -2.69
N PHE A 78 11.46 -0.44 -2.05
CA PHE A 78 11.62 0.88 -2.68
C PHE A 78 13.08 1.19 -3.01
N GLU A 79 14.01 0.90 -2.09
CA GLU A 79 15.45 1.11 -2.29
C GLU A 79 16.00 0.25 -3.42
N LEU A 80 15.57 -1.01 -3.52
CA LEU A 80 15.93 -1.91 -4.60
C LEU A 80 15.42 -1.41 -5.95
N GLY A 81 14.16 -0.98 -6.03
CA GLY A 81 13.58 -0.44 -7.26
C GLY A 81 14.24 0.86 -7.70
N ALA A 82 14.44 1.81 -6.76
CA ALA A 82 15.15 3.06 -7.02
C ALA A 82 16.61 2.84 -7.45
N GLY A 83 17.23 1.75 -6.98
CA GLY A 83 18.57 1.33 -7.36
C GLY A 83 18.64 0.49 -8.65
N HIS A 84 17.55 0.39 -9.41
CA HIS A 84 17.46 -0.42 -10.64
C HIS A 84 17.77 -1.91 -10.44
N ARG A 85 17.51 -2.44 -9.25
CA ARG A 85 17.65 -3.86 -8.90
C ARG A 85 16.29 -4.56 -9.03
N ASP A 86 15.74 -4.58 -10.23
CA ASP A 86 14.35 -4.96 -10.50
C ASP A 86 14.01 -6.36 -10.00
N MET A 87 14.84 -7.35 -10.30
CA MET A 87 14.60 -8.74 -9.89
C MET A 87 14.69 -8.94 -8.37
N ASP A 88 15.55 -8.18 -7.71
CA ASP A 88 15.66 -8.21 -6.25
C ASP A 88 14.43 -7.56 -5.61
N ALA A 89 13.95 -6.43 -6.16
CA ALA A 89 12.72 -5.78 -5.73
C ALA A 89 11.51 -6.71 -5.88
N VAL A 90 11.38 -7.41 -7.01
CA VAL A 90 10.35 -8.43 -7.25
C VAL A 90 10.44 -9.56 -6.23
N THR A 91 11.65 -10.07 -5.96
CA THR A 91 11.87 -11.14 -4.98
C THR A 91 11.47 -10.72 -3.57
N ALA A 92 11.88 -9.52 -3.14
CA ALA A 92 11.53 -8.97 -1.84
C ALA A 92 10.01 -8.75 -1.71
N LEU A 93 9.37 -8.25 -2.77
CA LEU A 93 7.92 -8.02 -2.77
C LEU A 93 7.12 -9.34 -2.77
N ASN A 94 7.57 -10.37 -3.49
CA ASN A 94 6.97 -11.70 -3.45
C ASN A 94 7.03 -12.31 -2.04
N ALA A 95 8.14 -12.15 -1.33
CA ALA A 95 8.24 -12.59 0.06
C ALA A 95 7.26 -11.85 0.99
N LEU A 96 6.96 -10.58 0.70
CA LEU A 96 5.92 -9.83 1.42
C LEU A 96 4.51 -10.30 1.09
N LEU A 97 4.23 -10.65 -0.18
CA LEU A 97 2.94 -11.21 -0.59
C LEU A 97 2.65 -12.56 0.11
N GLU A 98 3.68 -13.39 0.29
CA GLU A 98 3.56 -14.65 1.05
C GLU A 98 3.27 -14.40 2.53
N LEU A 99 3.88 -13.38 3.14
CA LEU A 99 3.68 -13.03 4.54
C LEU A 99 2.34 -12.34 4.82
N HIS A 100 1.78 -11.64 3.83
CA HIS A 100 0.55 -10.84 3.92
C HIS A 100 -0.43 -11.24 2.81
N PRO A 101 -0.92 -12.50 2.80
CA PRO A 101 -1.76 -12.98 1.73
C PRO A 101 -3.12 -12.29 1.70
N MET A 102 -3.58 -11.94 0.51
CA MET A 102 -4.96 -11.51 0.31
C MET A 102 -5.92 -12.70 0.37
N GLN A 103 -7.03 -12.50 1.08
CA GLN A 103 -8.17 -13.42 1.12
C GLN A 103 -9.45 -12.60 0.89
N PRO A 104 -9.71 -12.16 -0.35
CA PRO A 104 -10.79 -11.24 -0.65
C PRO A 104 -12.15 -11.86 -0.34
N ARG A 105 -13.03 -11.06 0.26
CA ARG A 105 -14.42 -11.44 0.54
C ARG A 105 -15.38 -10.28 0.30
N ILE A 106 -16.59 -10.60 -0.12
CA ILE A 106 -17.66 -9.62 -0.23
C ILE A 106 -18.33 -9.47 1.14
N SER A 107 -18.60 -8.23 1.52
CA SER A 107 -19.39 -7.86 2.69
C SER A 107 -20.41 -6.79 2.31
N GLY A 108 -21.47 -6.63 3.13
CA GLY A 108 -22.47 -5.59 2.94
C GLY A 108 -23.22 -5.38 4.25
N HIS A 109 -23.63 -4.15 4.51
CA HIS A 109 -24.45 -3.79 5.66
C HIS A 109 -25.94 -3.86 5.34
N ASP A 110 -26.27 -3.70 4.05
CA ASP A 110 -27.61 -3.91 3.49
C ASP A 110 -27.53 -4.37 2.02
N ALA A 111 -28.68 -4.54 1.36
CA ALA A 111 -28.75 -5.04 -0.01
C ALA A 111 -28.17 -4.11 -1.09
N ALA A 112 -27.73 -2.90 -0.73
CA ALA A 112 -27.22 -1.88 -1.64
C ALA A 112 -25.75 -1.49 -1.37
N ASP A 113 -25.21 -1.91 -0.23
CA ASP A 113 -23.85 -1.52 0.23
C ASP A 113 -22.87 -2.71 0.17
N TRP A 114 -22.74 -3.31 -1.01
CA TRP A 114 -21.75 -4.37 -1.23
C TRP A 114 -20.37 -3.79 -1.42
N HIS A 115 -19.41 -4.27 -0.62
CA HIS A 115 -18.00 -3.89 -0.74
C HIS A 115 -17.07 -5.09 -0.52
N MET A 116 -15.83 -4.95 -0.94
CA MET A 116 -14.83 -6.00 -0.85
C MET A 116 -13.82 -5.71 0.26
N HIS A 117 -13.63 -6.67 1.14
CA HIS A 117 -12.49 -6.71 2.06
C HIS A 117 -11.34 -7.49 1.44
N VAL A 118 -10.12 -7.14 1.78
CA VAL A 118 -8.91 -7.78 1.24
C VAL A 118 -8.44 -8.97 2.07
N THR A 119 -9.02 -9.16 3.27
CA THR A 119 -8.67 -10.28 4.17
C THR A 119 -9.91 -11.02 4.69
N SER A 120 -9.68 -12.12 5.39
CA SER A 120 -10.72 -12.93 6.03
C SER A 120 -11.40 -12.16 7.18
N ARG A 121 -12.61 -12.63 7.55
CA ARG A 121 -13.34 -12.07 8.70
C ARG A 121 -12.51 -12.24 9.99
N GLY A 122 -12.41 -11.17 10.78
CA GLY A 122 -11.68 -11.15 12.05
C GLY A 122 -10.17 -11.04 11.90
N ALA A 123 -9.67 -10.67 10.72
CA ALA A 123 -8.28 -10.32 10.54
C ALA A 123 -7.90 -9.14 11.46
N SER A 124 -6.65 -9.12 11.92
CA SER A 124 -6.14 -7.98 12.71
C SER A 124 -5.99 -6.72 11.84
N VAL A 125 -5.94 -5.56 12.49
CA VAL A 125 -5.66 -4.27 11.84
C VAL A 125 -4.41 -4.35 10.96
N ALA A 126 -3.34 -4.93 11.48
CA ALA A 126 -2.10 -5.11 10.73
C ALA A 126 -2.29 -6.02 9.51
N ALA A 127 -3.02 -7.12 9.63
CA ALA A 127 -3.25 -8.05 8.51
C ALA A 127 -4.02 -7.37 7.37
N GLU A 128 -5.12 -6.66 7.70
CA GLU A 128 -5.94 -5.96 6.70
C GLU A 128 -5.16 -4.86 5.99
N TYR A 129 -4.49 -3.99 6.75
CA TYR A 129 -3.73 -2.88 6.18
C TYR A 129 -2.59 -3.39 5.29
N LEU A 130 -1.80 -4.35 5.79
CA LEU A 130 -0.60 -4.82 5.09
C LEU A 130 -0.93 -5.67 3.87
N ALA A 131 -1.98 -6.50 3.92
CA ALA A 131 -2.42 -7.23 2.73
C ALA A 131 -2.78 -6.27 1.59
N GLY A 132 -3.55 -5.19 1.89
CA GLY A 132 -3.88 -4.18 0.90
C GLY A 132 -2.66 -3.42 0.38
N ALA A 133 -1.81 -2.92 1.28
CA ALA A 133 -0.62 -2.15 0.93
C ALA A 133 0.37 -2.94 0.05
N VAL A 134 0.67 -4.19 0.43
CA VAL A 134 1.60 -5.06 -0.30
C VAL A 134 1.02 -5.46 -1.66
N TRP A 135 -0.26 -5.80 -1.72
CA TRP A 135 -0.92 -6.12 -2.98
C TRP A 135 -1.00 -4.91 -3.91
N GLY A 136 -1.39 -3.75 -3.39
CA GLY A 136 -1.42 -2.51 -4.18
C GLY A 136 -0.06 -2.19 -4.79
N LEU A 137 1.01 -2.31 -4.01
CA LEU A 137 2.39 -2.11 -4.48
C LEU A 137 2.79 -3.14 -5.56
N ALA A 138 2.35 -4.39 -5.42
CA ALA A 138 2.61 -5.43 -6.42
C ALA A 138 1.88 -5.16 -7.74
N VAL A 139 0.61 -4.73 -7.68
CA VAL A 139 -0.15 -4.31 -8.87
C VAL A 139 0.52 -3.12 -9.53
N TRP A 140 0.94 -2.12 -8.74
CA TRP A 140 1.67 -0.95 -9.25
C TRP A 140 2.96 -1.36 -9.98
N LEU A 141 3.75 -2.25 -9.38
CA LEU A 141 4.97 -2.77 -10.01
C LEU A 141 4.67 -3.48 -11.33
N CYS A 142 3.63 -4.29 -11.39
CA CYS A 142 3.23 -4.99 -12.62
C CYS A 142 2.74 -4.04 -13.72
N GLU A 143 2.11 -2.93 -13.36
CA GLU A 143 1.53 -1.98 -14.31
C GLU A 143 2.57 -0.96 -14.80
N TYR A 144 3.40 -0.43 -13.89
CA TYR A 144 4.29 0.70 -14.17
C TYR A 144 5.78 0.37 -14.10
N GLY A 145 6.14 -0.80 -13.57
CA GLY A 145 7.53 -1.23 -13.38
C GLY A 145 8.17 -0.67 -12.11
N SER A 146 9.30 -1.28 -11.72
CA SER A 146 10.08 -0.91 -10.52
C SER A 146 10.77 0.45 -10.65
N ALA A 147 11.03 0.92 -11.86
CA ALA A 147 11.61 2.26 -12.13
C ALA A 147 10.72 3.42 -11.61
N ARG A 148 9.49 3.12 -11.20
CA ARG A 148 8.55 4.07 -10.58
C ARG A 148 8.65 4.12 -9.05
N PHE A 149 9.47 3.30 -8.45
CA PHE A 149 9.80 3.37 -7.03
C PHE A 149 10.94 4.37 -6.83
N GLY A 150 10.73 5.34 -5.96
CA GLY A 150 11.72 6.38 -5.71
C GLY A 150 12.05 6.52 -4.22
N VAL A 151 13.28 6.96 -3.98
CA VAL A 151 13.74 7.48 -2.69
C VAL A 151 14.11 8.94 -2.88
N CYS A 152 13.70 9.82 -1.97
CA CYS A 152 13.95 11.24 -2.08
C CYS A 152 15.45 11.54 -2.15
N ALA A 153 15.85 12.35 -3.11
CA ALA A 153 17.24 12.76 -3.31
C ALA A 153 17.76 13.74 -2.24
N ASP A 154 16.88 14.34 -1.43
CA ASP A 154 17.30 15.14 -0.28
C ASP A 154 17.80 14.21 0.83
N GLU A 155 19.10 14.25 1.14
CA GLU A 155 19.74 13.42 2.15
C GLU A 155 19.10 13.51 3.55
N ARG A 156 18.40 14.61 3.84
CA ARG A 156 17.71 14.82 5.11
C ARG A 156 16.27 14.30 5.12
N CYS A 157 15.72 13.94 3.96
CA CYS A 157 14.34 13.54 3.82
C CYS A 157 14.16 12.02 4.00
N GLY A 158 14.87 11.21 3.23
CA GLY A 158 14.78 9.75 3.26
C GLY A 158 13.41 9.14 2.91
N ASN A 159 12.42 9.94 2.48
CA ASN A 159 11.10 9.47 2.13
C ASN A 159 11.10 8.68 0.81
N VAL A 160 10.25 7.66 0.76
CA VAL A 160 9.96 6.95 -0.49
C VAL A 160 8.74 7.53 -1.18
N TYR A 161 8.62 7.30 -2.48
CA TYR A 161 7.47 7.74 -3.29
C TYR A 161 7.21 6.80 -4.45
N LEU A 162 5.97 6.86 -4.97
CA LEU A 162 5.55 6.27 -6.22
C LEU A 162 5.30 7.42 -7.18
N ASP A 163 6.17 7.63 -8.10
CA ASP A 163 5.95 8.47 -9.28
C ASP A 163 7.19 8.52 -10.16
N THR A 164 7.09 9.26 -11.14
CA THR A 164 7.79 9.16 -12.39
C THR A 164 8.27 10.48 -12.92
N SER A 165 7.91 11.58 -12.28
CA SER A 165 8.16 12.92 -12.82
C SER A 165 9.07 13.79 -11.97
N SER A 166 9.46 13.36 -10.76
CA SER A 166 10.32 14.16 -9.88
C SER A 166 11.18 13.28 -8.97
N ASN A 167 12.46 13.63 -8.84
CA ASN A 167 13.40 12.98 -7.93
C ASN A 167 13.21 13.38 -6.45
N CYS A 168 12.05 13.90 -6.09
CA CYS A 168 11.75 14.36 -4.74
C CYS A 168 10.33 13.96 -4.34
N CYS A 169 10.20 13.44 -3.15
CA CYS A 169 8.91 13.28 -2.52
C CYS A 169 8.26 14.67 -2.37
N ARG A 170 7.15 14.91 -3.05
CA ARG A 170 6.28 16.03 -2.66
C ARG A 170 5.67 15.63 -1.32
N PRO A 171 5.78 16.44 -0.26
CA PRO A 171 5.10 16.12 0.98
C PRO A 171 3.59 16.13 0.71
N THR A 172 2.99 14.95 0.62
CA THR A 172 1.53 14.79 0.72
C THR A 172 1.09 15.07 2.17
N TRP A 173 2.04 15.30 3.03
CA TRP A 173 1.87 15.57 4.45
C TRP A 173 1.98 17.07 4.74
N THR A 174 0.90 17.83 4.54
CA THR A 174 0.74 19.15 5.13
C THR A 174 0.03 19.04 6.49
N GLY A 175 0.60 18.26 7.39
CA GLY A 175 0.32 18.34 8.80
C GLY A 175 1.04 19.56 9.36
N ARG A 176 0.43 20.72 9.25
CA ARG A 176 0.90 21.94 9.90
C ARG A 176 0.63 21.78 11.39
N ALA A 177 1.67 21.47 12.17
CA ALA A 177 1.66 21.77 13.58
C ALA A 177 1.76 23.30 13.70
N SER A 178 0.78 23.92 14.29
CA SER A 178 0.81 25.25 14.90
C SER A 178 0.57 25.08 16.37
#